data_7c00bccbd6073a34a4b1179b6659af83
#
_entry.id   7c00bccbd6073a34a4b1179b6659af83
#
_cell.length_a   1.000
_cell.length_b   1.000
_cell.length_c   1.000
_cell.angle_alpha   90.00
_cell.angle_beta   90.00
_cell.angle_gamma   90.00
#
_symmetry.space_group_name_H-M   'P 1'
#
loop_
_entity.id
_entity.type
_entity.pdbx_description
1 polymer ?
#
loop_
_entity_poly.entity_id
_entity_poly.type
_entity_poly.pdbx_seq_one_letter_code
_entity_poly.pdbx_strand_id
1 'polypeptide(L)'
;GNVEYVLGNTHITDIEVDGGNRKWVATANAGILLLSADGSEILEQFTTENSPLVSNNIFDLKLDQNSGELYIITDNGLVSYRSDASYEDPTYETFNVFPNPVRPNYSGPVTIQGIRYNSDVKITDAAGNLVYRTTSNGGTVVWNCQALNGQRVATGVYYIWTATNVGKDQKVGKVLIIN
;
A
#
# COMPACT_ATOMS: atom_id res chain seq x y z
N GLY A 1 -10.79 25.95 18.69
CA GLY A 1 -9.89 24.91 18.18
C GLY A 1 -8.71 25.57 17.51
N ASN A 2 -7.50 25.10 17.75
CA ASN A 2 -6.32 25.54 17.02
C ASN A 2 -6.40 25.00 15.60
N VAL A 3 -6.12 25.84 14.61
CA VAL A 3 -5.94 25.44 13.22
C VAL A 3 -4.45 25.19 13.02
N GLU A 4 -4.06 23.95 12.73
CA GLU A 4 -2.69 23.62 12.33
C GLU A 4 -2.60 23.59 10.81
N TYR A 5 -1.56 24.23 10.26
CA TYR A 5 -1.30 24.28 8.82
C TYR A 5 -0.17 23.26 8.50
N VAL A 6 -0.51 22.07 8.05
CA VAL A 6 0.49 21.07 7.66
C VAL A 6 1.15 21.43 6.32
N LEU A 7 0.42 22.11 5.42
CA LEU A 7 0.87 22.48 4.08
C LEU A 7 0.65 23.98 3.78
N GLY A 8 0.89 24.86 4.75
CA GLY A 8 0.50 26.26 4.72
C GLY A 8 1.03 27.11 3.55
N ASN A 9 2.17 26.73 2.93
CA ASN A 9 2.78 27.43 1.80
C ASN A 9 2.83 26.58 0.53
N THR A 10 2.08 25.48 0.47
CA THR A 10 2.08 24.54 -0.65
C THR A 10 0.87 24.78 -1.54
N HIS A 11 1.10 24.95 -2.84
CA HIS A 11 0.03 25.02 -3.81
C HIS A 11 -0.50 23.61 -4.09
N ILE A 12 -1.61 23.24 -3.49
CA ILE A 12 -2.30 21.97 -3.68
C ILE A 12 -3.10 22.06 -4.98
N THR A 13 -2.96 21.06 -5.83
CA THR A 13 -3.67 20.94 -7.10
C THR A 13 -4.81 19.93 -7.03
N ASP A 14 -4.64 18.86 -6.25
CA ASP A 14 -5.67 17.83 -6.07
C ASP A 14 -5.47 17.03 -4.78
N ILE A 15 -6.52 16.33 -4.32
CA ILE A 15 -6.50 15.45 -3.16
C ILE A 15 -7.34 14.20 -3.44
N GLU A 16 -6.74 13.02 -3.29
CA GLU A 16 -7.44 11.72 -3.30
C GLU A 16 -7.33 11.05 -1.92
N VAL A 17 -8.37 10.32 -1.51
CA VAL A 17 -8.42 9.62 -0.20
C VAL A 17 -8.40 8.12 -0.44
N ASP A 18 -7.47 7.42 0.19
CA ASP A 18 -7.33 5.97 0.04
C ASP A 18 -8.17 5.15 1.04
N GLY A 19 -8.13 3.83 0.89
CA GLY A 19 -8.89 2.90 1.74
C GLY A 19 -8.50 2.91 3.22
N GLY A 20 -7.33 3.46 3.55
CA GLY A 20 -6.86 3.72 4.92
C GLY A 20 -7.24 5.11 5.44
N ASN A 21 -8.08 5.83 4.72
CA ASN A 21 -8.44 7.23 4.99
C ASN A 21 -7.25 8.20 4.98
N ARG A 22 -6.09 7.80 4.39
CA ARG A 22 -4.94 8.66 4.20
C ARG A 22 -5.20 9.60 3.00
N LYS A 23 -4.53 10.75 2.96
CA LYS A 23 -4.72 11.75 1.91
C LYS A 23 -3.52 11.80 1.01
N TRP A 24 -3.71 11.47 -0.26
CA TRP A 24 -2.75 11.71 -1.33
C TRP A 24 -2.93 13.13 -1.83
N VAL A 25 -1.93 13.96 -1.66
CA VAL A 25 -1.99 15.39 -1.99
C VAL A 25 -1.06 15.68 -3.14
N ALA A 26 -1.62 16.13 -4.25
CA ALA A 26 -0.89 16.63 -5.41
C ALA A 26 -0.48 18.09 -5.17
N THR A 27 0.71 18.46 -5.65
CA THR A 27 1.22 19.82 -5.53
C THR A 27 1.78 20.36 -6.83
N ALA A 28 1.79 21.68 -6.99
CA ALA A 28 2.32 22.32 -8.19
C ALA A 28 3.86 22.27 -8.31
N ASN A 29 4.60 21.99 -7.24
CA ASN A 29 6.07 22.06 -7.27
C ASN A 29 6.81 21.20 -6.22
N ALA A 30 6.08 20.50 -5.36
CA ALA A 30 6.66 19.69 -4.28
C ALA A 30 6.41 18.18 -4.46
N GLY A 31 5.94 17.75 -5.63
CA GLY A 31 5.59 16.36 -5.92
C GLY A 31 4.29 15.95 -5.25
N ILE A 32 4.25 14.73 -4.71
CA ILE A 32 3.09 14.15 -4.05
C ILE A 32 3.41 13.91 -2.59
N LEU A 33 2.45 14.20 -1.72
CA LEU A 33 2.52 13.95 -0.29
C LEU A 33 1.46 12.94 0.11
N LEU A 34 1.81 11.99 0.97
CA LEU A 34 0.87 11.12 1.65
C LEU A 34 0.73 11.58 3.09
N LEU A 35 -0.46 12.00 3.48
CA LEU A 35 -0.77 12.42 4.85
C LEU A 35 -1.46 11.30 5.63
N SER A 36 -1.33 11.36 6.95
CA SER A 36 -2.07 10.50 7.89
C SER A 36 -3.58 10.61 7.72
N ALA A 37 -4.32 9.67 8.31
CA ALA A 37 -5.77 9.61 8.22
C ALA A 37 -6.47 10.85 8.80
N ASP A 38 -5.90 11.49 9.80
CA ASP A 38 -6.37 12.75 10.40
C ASP A 38 -5.78 13.99 9.70
N GLY A 39 -4.82 13.80 8.78
CA GLY A 39 -4.17 14.88 8.03
C GLY A 39 -3.10 15.64 8.82
N SER A 40 -2.72 15.18 10.02
CA SER A 40 -1.80 15.91 10.90
C SER A 40 -0.32 15.66 10.59
N GLU A 41 0.00 14.54 9.93
CA GLU A 41 1.38 14.12 9.67
C GLU A 41 1.61 13.84 8.18
N ILE A 42 2.80 14.19 7.68
CA ILE A 42 3.29 13.75 6.37
C ILE A 42 3.94 12.38 6.58
N LEU A 43 3.34 11.33 6.04
CA LEU A 43 3.84 9.95 6.12
C LEU A 43 4.95 9.71 5.10
N GLU A 44 4.74 10.20 3.86
CA GLU A 44 5.69 10.07 2.76
C GLU A 44 5.62 11.28 1.83
N GLN A 45 6.72 11.56 1.15
CA GLN A 45 6.80 12.53 0.06
C GLN A 45 7.53 11.90 -1.12
N PHE A 46 6.94 11.98 -2.31
CA PHE A 46 7.49 11.51 -3.56
C PHE A 46 7.86 12.70 -4.43
N THR A 47 9.13 12.73 -4.84
CA THR A 47 9.69 13.74 -5.74
C THR A 47 10.51 13.06 -6.83
N THR A 48 10.91 13.81 -7.85
CA THR A 48 11.83 13.33 -8.91
C THR A 48 13.21 12.91 -8.37
N GLU A 49 13.57 13.33 -7.16
CA GLU A 49 14.87 13.03 -6.54
C GLU A 49 14.87 11.69 -5.79
N ASN A 50 13.70 11.28 -5.24
CA ASN A 50 13.59 10.10 -4.38
C ASN A 50 12.68 9.00 -4.93
N SER A 51 12.06 9.21 -6.08
CA SER A 51 11.10 8.27 -6.68
C SER A 51 11.17 8.31 -8.22
N PRO A 52 10.54 7.34 -8.92
CA PRO A 52 10.39 7.36 -10.38
C PRO A 52 9.43 8.44 -10.92
N LEU A 53 9.01 9.38 -10.10
CA LEU A 53 8.16 10.49 -10.53
C LEU A 53 8.87 11.31 -11.62
N VAL A 54 8.15 11.62 -12.70
CA VAL A 54 8.74 12.28 -13.89
C VAL A 54 8.73 13.81 -13.81
N SER A 55 7.98 14.37 -12.85
CA SER A 55 7.94 15.81 -12.52
C SER A 55 7.41 16.03 -11.11
N ASN A 56 7.84 17.12 -10.47
CA ASN A 56 7.29 17.60 -9.20
C ASN A 56 6.05 18.50 -9.39
N ASN A 57 5.70 18.83 -10.63
CA ASN A 57 4.51 19.61 -10.96
C ASN A 57 3.37 18.65 -11.30
N ILE A 58 2.51 18.41 -10.31
CA ILE A 58 1.39 17.48 -10.42
C ILE A 58 0.11 18.26 -10.71
N PHE A 59 -0.63 17.87 -11.74
CA PHE A 59 -1.86 18.52 -12.12
C PHE A 59 -3.09 17.89 -11.49
N ASP A 60 -3.11 16.54 -11.42
CA ASP A 60 -4.28 15.80 -11.01
C ASP A 60 -3.89 14.40 -10.51
N LEU A 61 -4.69 13.83 -9.63
CA LEU A 61 -4.60 12.46 -9.15
C LEU A 61 -5.89 11.72 -9.43
N LYS A 62 -5.80 10.41 -9.66
CA LYS A 62 -6.96 9.54 -9.67
C LYS A 62 -6.64 8.21 -9.03
N LEU A 63 -7.32 7.93 -7.94
CA LEU A 63 -7.16 6.67 -7.22
C LEU A 63 -8.23 5.67 -7.67
N ASP A 64 -7.80 4.51 -8.21
CA ASP A 64 -8.68 3.36 -8.31
C ASP A 64 -8.79 2.70 -6.93
N GLN A 65 -9.91 2.90 -6.31
CA GLN A 65 -10.19 2.46 -4.95
C GLN A 65 -10.16 0.92 -4.78
N ASN A 66 -10.41 0.17 -5.85
CA ASN A 66 -10.45 -1.29 -5.80
C ASN A 66 -9.05 -1.90 -5.87
N SER A 67 -8.20 -1.35 -6.74
CA SER A 67 -6.83 -1.87 -6.94
C SER A 67 -5.79 -1.18 -6.06
N GLY A 68 -6.09 0.03 -5.55
CA GLY A 68 -5.12 0.89 -4.89
C GLY A 68 -4.14 1.55 -5.86
N GLU A 69 -4.41 1.52 -7.18
CA GLU A 69 -3.58 2.17 -8.20
C GLU A 69 -3.87 3.67 -8.23
N LEU A 70 -2.87 4.49 -7.92
CA LEU A 70 -2.91 5.94 -8.01
C LEU A 70 -2.34 6.38 -9.36
N TYR A 71 -3.16 6.97 -10.21
CA TYR A 71 -2.76 7.61 -11.47
C TYR A 71 -2.39 9.06 -11.20
N ILE A 72 -1.27 9.50 -11.74
CA ILE A 72 -0.63 10.78 -11.44
C ILE A 72 -0.41 11.51 -12.76
N ILE A 73 -1.08 12.63 -12.95
CA ILE A 73 -0.96 13.48 -14.14
C ILE A 73 0.01 14.61 -13.84
N THR A 74 1.08 14.69 -14.62
CA THR A 74 2.13 15.70 -14.51
C THR A 74 2.28 16.49 -15.81
N ASP A 75 3.04 17.57 -15.79
CA ASP A 75 3.42 18.31 -16.99
C ASP A 75 4.33 17.49 -17.95
N ASN A 76 4.95 16.41 -17.46
CA ASN A 76 5.84 15.52 -18.25
C ASN A 76 5.21 14.14 -18.53
N GLY A 77 3.92 13.98 -18.34
CA GLY A 77 3.18 12.75 -18.68
C GLY A 77 2.41 12.13 -17.53
N LEU A 78 1.90 10.93 -17.77
CA LEU A 78 1.13 10.10 -16.83
C LEU A 78 2.01 9.00 -16.28
N VAL A 79 2.03 8.86 -14.95
CA VAL A 79 2.62 7.72 -14.25
C VAL A 79 1.61 7.10 -13.32
N SER A 80 1.84 5.86 -12.87
CA SER A 80 1.04 5.24 -11.83
C SER A 80 1.90 4.73 -10.68
N TYR A 81 1.30 4.70 -9.50
CA TYR A 81 1.88 4.17 -8.28
C TYR A 81 0.87 3.24 -7.60
N ARG A 82 1.30 2.04 -7.23
CA ARG A 82 0.45 1.12 -6.48
C ARG A 82 0.58 1.37 -4.98
N SER A 83 -0.46 1.93 -4.41
CA SER A 83 -0.59 2.14 -2.97
C SER A 83 -0.75 0.80 -2.24
N ASP A 84 -0.38 0.79 -0.97
CA ASP A 84 -0.59 -0.32 -0.04
C ASP A 84 -1.99 -0.32 0.61
N ALA A 85 -2.89 0.58 0.18
CA ALA A 85 -4.26 0.68 0.67
C ALA A 85 -5.27 0.69 -0.48
N SER A 86 -6.32 -0.11 -0.34
CA SER A 86 -7.51 -0.12 -1.18
C SER A 86 -8.75 -0.13 -0.30
N TYR A 87 -9.94 0.12 -0.87
CA TYR A 87 -11.17 -0.05 -0.11
C TYR A 87 -11.38 -1.52 0.29
N GLU A 88 -12.02 -1.70 1.43
CA GLU A 88 -12.46 -3.00 1.85
C GLU A 88 -13.59 -3.52 0.95
N ASP A 89 -13.52 -4.81 0.60
CA ASP A 89 -14.68 -5.49 0.05
C ASP A 89 -15.78 -5.60 1.14
N PRO A 90 -16.93 -4.94 0.99
CA PRO A 90 -17.97 -4.94 2.01
C PRO A 90 -18.52 -6.35 2.29
N THR A 91 -18.44 -7.27 1.32
CA THR A 91 -18.90 -8.65 1.48
C THR A 91 -17.86 -9.52 2.19
N TYR A 92 -16.60 -9.13 2.17
CA TYR A 92 -15.47 -9.89 2.70
C TYR A 92 -15.40 -11.33 2.13
N GLU A 93 -15.86 -11.52 0.89
CA GLU A 93 -15.90 -12.84 0.25
C GLU A 93 -14.60 -13.16 -0.48
N THR A 94 -13.98 -12.16 -1.08
CA THR A 94 -12.75 -12.35 -1.87
C THR A 94 -11.51 -12.30 -0.98
N PHE A 95 -10.55 -13.18 -1.25
CA PHE A 95 -9.21 -13.13 -0.68
C PHE A 95 -8.22 -13.54 -1.76
N ASN A 96 -7.49 -12.58 -2.29
CA ASN A 96 -6.60 -12.77 -3.42
C ASN A 96 -5.15 -12.50 -3.03
N VAL A 97 -4.24 -13.33 -3.51
CA VAL A 97 -2.80 -13.19 -3.32
C VAL A 97 -2.12 -13.28 -4.68
N PHE A 98 -1.49 -12.21 -5.12
CA PHE A 98 -0.85 -12.17 -6.44
C PHE A 98 0.42 -11.30 -6.47
N PRO A 99 1.38 -11.63 -7.37
CA PRO A 99 1.39 -12.82 -8.21
C PRO A 99 1.54 -14.10 -7.38
N ASN A 100 0.95 -15.19 -7.84
CA ASN A 100 1.08 -16.50 -7.22
C ASN A 100 1.11 -17.57 -8.33
N PRO A 101 2.24 -18.21 -8.62
CA PRO A 101 3.53 -18.10 -7.92
C PRO A 101 4.29 -16.80 -8.22
N VAL A 102 5.15 -16.40 -7.28
CA VAL A 102 6.20 -15.41 -7.52
C VAL A 102 7.35 -16.10 -8.22
N ARG A 103 7.69 -15.66 -9.42
CA ARG A 103 8.74 -16.28 -10.26
C ARG A 103 10.10 -15.60 -10.03
N PRO A 104 11.24 -16.26 -10.39
CA PRO A 104 12.60 -15.73 -10.18
C PRO A 104 12.85 -14.37 -10.82
N ASN A 105 12.21 -14.09 -11.95
CA ASN A 105 12.35 -12.83 -12.70
C ASN A 105 11.39 -11.72 -12.20
N TYR A 106 10.61 -11.97 -11.15
CA TYR A 106 9.72 -10.98 -10.57
C TYR A 106 10.37 -10.31 -9.36
N SER A 107 10.59 -9.00 -9.44
CA SER A 107 11.17 -8.18 -8.37
C SER A 107 10.16 -7.32 -7.62
N GLY A 108 8.91 -7.33 -8.07
CA GLY A 108 7.84 -6.57 -7.41
C GLY A 108 7.31 -7.23 -6.13
N PRO A 109 6.41 -6.56 -5.43
CA PRO A 109 5.80 -7.08 -4.22
C PRO A 109 4.68 -8.08 -4.51
N VAL A 110 4.37 -8.90 -3.51
CA VAL A 110 3.13 -9.67 -3.44
C VAL A 110 2.03 -8.78 -2.87
N THR A 111 0.91 -8.71 -3.57
CA THR A 111 -0.29 -7.99 -3.12
C THR A 111 -1.28 -8.99 -2.51
N ILE A 112 -1.81 -8.67 -1.36
CA ILE A 112 -2.79 -9.46 -0.61
C ILE A 112 -4.04 -8.58 -0.49
N GLN A 113 -5.14 -8.96 -1.13
CA GLN A 113 -6.41 -8.23 -1.17
C GLN A 113 -7.54 -8.99 -0.47
N GLY A 114 -8.59 -8.28 -0.08
CA GLY A 114 -9.73 -8.83 0.63
C GLY A 114 -9.49 -8.96 2.12
N ILE A 115 -8.74 -8.02 2.69
CA ILE A 115 -8.46 -7.88 4.12
C ILE A 115 -9.36 -6.79 4.69
N ARG A 116 -9.62 -6.78 5.98
CA ARG A 116 -10.27 -5.66 6.66
C ARG A 116 -9.25 -4.59 7.04
N TYR A 117 -9.69 -3.35 7.13
CA TYR A 117 -8.90 -2.25 7.70
C TYR A 117 -8.41 -2.61 9.11
N ASN A 118 -7.19 -2.22 9.42
CA ASN A 118 -6.57 -2.43 10.73
C ASN A 118 -6.53 -3.89 11.20
N SER A 119 -6.37 -4.82 10.24
CA SER A 119 -6.17 -6.25 10.54
C SER A 119 -4.69 -6.55 10.80
N ASP A 120 -4.43 -7.42 11.78
CA ASP A 120 -3.10 -8.02 11.98
C ASP A 120 -2.84 -9.04 10.84
N VAL A 121 -1.76 -8.84 10.10
CA VAL A 121 -1.35 -9.72 9.00
C VAL A 121 -0.01 -10.35 9.34
N LYS A 122 0.03 -11.67 9.37
CA LYS A 122 1.22 -12.47 9.62
C LYS A 122 1.52 -13.36 8.43
N ILE A 123 2.78 -13.45 8.05
CA ILE A 123 3.26 -14.38 7.02
C ILE A 123 4.20 -15.35 7.69
N THR A 124 3.95 -16.64 7.52
CA THR A 124 4.76 -17.73 8.08
C THR A 124 5.31 -18.61 6.97
N ASP A 125 6.42 -19.29 7.25
CA ASP A 125 6.88 -20.40 6.43
C ASP A 125 6.00 -21.66 6.61
N ALA A 126 6.32 -22.73 5.91
CA ALA A 126 5.60 -24.01 5.98
C ALA A 126 5.71 -24.71 7.35
N ALA A 127 6.70 -24.35 8.16
CA ALA A 127 6.88 -24.87 9.52
C ALA A 127 6.14 -24.02 10.58
N GLY A 128 5.50 -22.90 10.17
CA GLY A 128 4.79 -22.00 11.05
C GLY A 128 5.66 -20.90 11.69
N ASN A 129 6.94 -20.79 11.30
CA ASN A 129 7.79 -19.73 11.80
C ASN A 129 7.38 -18.39 11.22
N LEU A 130 7.31 -17.35 12.05
CA LEU A 130 6.98 -15.99 11.61
C LEU A 130 8.08 -15.44 10.70
N VAL A 131 7.69 -15.04 9.49
CA VAL A 131 8.56 -14.45 8.48
C VAL A 131 8.37 -12.94 8.39
N TYR A 132 7.11 -12.48 8.39
CA TYR A 132 6.77 -11.07 8.28
C TYR A 132 5.48 -10.75 9.04
N ARG A 133 5.34 -9.53 9.50
CA ARG A 133 4.14 -9.03 10.18
C ARG A 133 3.90 -7.58 9.83
N THR A 134 2.64 -7.23 9.63
CA THR A 134 2.19 -5.84 9.40
C THR A 134 0.73 -5.68 9.81
N THR A 135 0.23 -4.46 9.74
CA THR A 135 -1.18 -4.11 9.89
C THR A 135 -1.68 -3.54 8.58
N SER A 136 -2.89 -3.91 8.16
CA SER A 136 -3.48 -3.41 6.92
C SER A 136 -3.94 -1.96 7.03
N ASN A 137 -3.70 -1.16 5.99
CA ASN A 137 -4.15 0.23 5.85
C ASN A 137 -5.47 0.37 5.07
N GLY A 138 -6.15 -0.73 4.82
CA GLY A 138 -7.39 -0.82 4.04
C GLY A 138 -7.64 -2.26 3.67
N GLY A 139 -8.25 -2.49 2.51
CA GLY A 139 -8.54 -3.83 1.97
C GLY A 139 -7.31 -4.59 1.44
N THR A 140 -6.11 -4.02 1.51
CA THR A 140 -4.91 -4.56 0.87
C THR A 140 -3.69 -4.47 1.79
N VAL A 141 -2.77 -5.42 1.62
CA VAL A 141 -1.40 -5.39 2.16
C VAL A 141 -0.42 -5.76 1.06
N VAL A 142 0.74 -5.12 1.09
CA VAL A 142 1.85 -5.37 0.16
C VAL A 142 3.03 -5.97 0.92
N TRP A 143 3.61 -7.06 0.38
CA TRP A 143 4.77 -7.75 0.95
C TRP A 143 5.88 -7.89 -0.08
N ASN A 144 7.06 -7.34 0.19
CA ASN A 144 8.21 -7.35 -0.71
C ASN A 144 8.97 -8.71 -0.76
N CYS A 145 8.37 -9.80 -0.31
CA CYS A 145 9.00 -11.11 -0.19
C CYS A 145 10.27 -11.08 0.68
N GLN A 146 10.28 -10.24 1.70
CA GLN A 146 11.39 -10.11 2.65
C GLN A 146 10.94 -10.57 4.04
N ALA A 147 11.88 -11.20 4.75
CA ALA A 147 11.72 -11.52 6.16
C ALA A 147 11.94 -10.26 7.04
N LEU A 148 11.65 -10.37 8.34
CA LEU A 148 11.84 -9.28 9.31
C LEU A 148 13.28 -8.74 9.37
N ASN A 149 14.27 -9.52 8.95
CA ASN A 149 15.67 -9.09 8.85
C ASN A 149 16.01 -8.38 7.53
N GLY A 150 15.01 -8.13 6.65
CA GLY A 150 15.18 -7.48 5.36
C GLY A 150 15.70 -8.38 4.24
N GLN A 151 16.05 -9.63 4.51
CA GLN A 151 16.53 -10.56 3.49
C GLN A 151 15.36 -11.15 2.68
N ARG A 152 15.57 -11.34 1.38
CA ARG A 152 14.60 -12.04 0.53
C ARG A 152 14.41 -13.46 1.03
N VAL A 153 13.16 -13.90 1.10
CA VAL A 153 12.81 -15.24 1.56
C VAL A 153 13.22 -16.31 0.56
N ALA A 154 13.48 -17.52 1.02
CA ALA A 154 13.85 -18.67 0.18
C ALA A 154 12.67 -19.18 -0.67
N THR A 155 12.97 -20.01 -1.66
CA THR A 155 11.93 -20.79 -2.39
C THR A 155 11.11 -21.61 -1.39
N GLY A 156 9.78 -21.48 -1.45
CA GLY A 156 8.89 -22.19 -0.53
C GLY A 156 7.45 -21.70 -0.59
N VAL A 157 6.58 -22.37 0.14
CA VAL A 157 5.19 -21.95 0.36
C VAL A 157 5.14 -21.13 1.66
N TYR A 158 4.53 -19.97 1.55
CA TYR A 158 4.30 -19.06 2.69
C TYR A 158 2.81 -18.93 2.93
N TYR A 159 2.40 -19.02 4.19
CA TYR A 159 1.03 -18.86 4.62
C TYR A 159 0.80 -17.43 5.12
N ILE A 160 -0.34 -16.86 4.74
CA ILE A 160 -0.75 -15.51 5.08
C ILE A 160 -1.96 -15.63 6.00
N TRP A 161 -1.83 -15.13 7.21
CA TRP A 161 -2.86 -15.14 8.24
C TRP A 161 -3.33 -13.72 8.46
N THR A 162 -4.63 -13.50 8.40
CA THR A 162 -5.22 -12.18 8.69
C THR A 162 -6.29 -12.31 9.76
N ALA A 163 -6.30 -11.37 10.69
CA ALA A 163 -7.32 -11.31 11.73
C ALA A 163 -7.64 -9.86 12.08
N THR A 164 -8.94 -9.53 12.18
CA THR A 164 -9.35 -8.22 12.70
C THR A 164 -9.06 -8.12 14.20
N ASN A 165 -8.90 -6.91 14.70
CA ASN A 165 -8.63 -6.64 16.12
C ASN A 165 -9.70 -7.20 17.07
N VAL A 166 -10.92 -7.40 16.58
CA VAL A 166 -12.00 -8.03 17.34
C VAL A 166 -12.09 -9.55 17.15
N GLY A 167 -11.17 -10.13 16.33
CA GLY A 167 -11.02 -11.58 16.16
C GLY A 167 -12.18 -12.29 15.45
N LYS A 168 -13.15 -11.55 14.92
CA LYS A 168 -14.35 -12.15 14.30
C LYS A 168 -14.12 -12.59 12.85
N ASP A 169 -13.30 -11.85 12.12
CA ASP A 169 -13.00 -12.13 10.71
C ASP A 169 -11.55 -12.57 10.58
N GLN A 170 -11.36 -13.81 10.14
CA GLN A 170 -10.05 -14.40 9.91
C GLN A 170 -9.99 -15.01 8.53
N LYS A 171 -8.87 -14.81 7.83
CA LYS A 171 -8.61 -15.48 6.56
C LYS A 171 -7.20 -16.04 6.53
N VAL A 172 -7.05 -17.10 5.74
CA VAL A 172 -5.77 -17.74 5.49
C VAL A 172 -5.58 -17.91 4.00
N GLY A 173 -4.47 -17.42 3.51
CA GLY A 173 -4.04 -17.62 2.14
C GLY A 173 -2.66 -18.25 2.06
N LYS A 174 -2.19 -18.49 0.84
CA LYS A 174 -0.84 -18.99 0.60
C LYS A 174 -0.27 -18.39 -0.67
N VAL A 175 1.05 -18.28 -0.71
CA VAL A 175 1.81 -17.89 -1.90
C VAL A 175 3.02 -18.82 -2.06
N LEU A 176 3.31 -19.20 -3.30
CA LEU A 176 4.51 -19.93 -3.67
C LEU A 176 5.58 -18.93 -4.15
N ILE A 177 6.72 -18.93 -3.51
CA ILE A 177 7.92 -18.18 -3.93
C ILE A 177 8.89 -19.13 -4.62
N ILE A 178 9.38 -18.74 -5.79
CA ILE A 178 10.40 -19.46 -6.56
C ILE A 178 11.54 -18.46 -6.81
N ASN A 179 12.74 -18.78 -6.35
CA ASN A 179 13.97 -18.00 -6.59
C ASN A 179 14.84 -18.64 -7.64
#